data_78154618ef15716717816a60ac080faa
#
_entry.id   78154618ef15716717816a60ac080faa
#
_cell.length_a   1.000
_cell.length_b   1.000
_cell.length_c   1.000
_cell.angle_alpha   90.00
_cell.angle_beta   90.00
_cell.angle_gamma   90.00
#
_symmetry.space_group_name_H-M   'P 1'
#
loop_
_entity.id
_entity.type
_entity.pdbx_description
1 polymer ?
#
loop_
_entity_poly.entity_id
_entity_poly.type
_entity_poly.pdbx_seq_one_letter_code
_entity_poly.pdbx_strand_id
1 'polypeptide(L)'
;IVGKHRRLLIINSYNESAPWSQELITPILLQTSPIEDITADVVHMNGTFIRNDSLYIRMENGIFERFQDKKPDYLVLLGNMAFTLRERILSEWGNIPIVLVGNEDTYAPREYYFTGRPIHISNAITSPLVDLRPQYNFTFIETPYMYKETIDMMVQMLPKMKTIVFAADELYHNQDLDRLIHAYITSKYPNLHYERLIGNERNQNELQAYLLNDEPETGMLFSTWFYERKNLLGFPTLISGDFQLVA
;
A
#
# COMPACT_ATOMS: atom_id res chain seq x y z
N ILE A 1 -40.59 -13.82 5.08
CA ILE A 1 -39.44 -14.33 4.31
C ILE A 1 -38.24 -13.96 5.16
N VAL A 2 -37.65 -14.90 5.92
CA VAL A 2 -36.41 -14.67 6.66
C VAL A 2 -35.33 -14.44 5.60
N GLY A 3 -34.81 -13.23 5.52
CA GLY A 3 -33.71 -12.88 4.62
C GLY A 3 -32.49 -13.76 4.90
N LYS A 4 -31.81 -14.22 3.85
CA LYS A 4 -30.57 -14.99 4.03
C LYS A 4 -29.53 -14.07 4.68
N HIS A 5 -29.07 -14.42 5.88
CA HIS A 5 -27.97 -13.71 6.53
C HIS A 5 -26.75 -13.67 5.63
N ARG A 6 -26.15 -12.49 5.43
CA ARG A 6 -25.03 -12.22 4.55
C ARG A 6 -23.76 -11.93 5.34
N ARG A 7 -22.62 -12.33 4.80
CA ARG A 7 -21.31 -12.10 5.42
C ARG A 7 -20.44 -11.22 4.54
N LEU A 8 -20.04 -10.10 5.07
CA LEU A 8 -19.04 -9.23 4.50
C LEU A 8 -17.69 -9.52 5.18
N LEU A 9 -16.66 -9.80 4.40
CA LEU A 9 -15.30 -9.90 4.91
C LEU A 9 -14.45 -8.77 4.31
N ILE A 10 -13.83 -8.01 5.19
CA ILE A 10 -12.84 -6.98 4.82
C ILE A 10 -11.47 -7.57 5.05
N ILE A 11 -10.65 -7.67 4.00
CA ILE A 11 -9.25 -8.10 4.08
C ILE A 11 -8.37 -6.89 3.82
N ASN A 12 -7.66 -6.46 4.85
CA ASN A 12 -6.77 -5.31 4.83
C ASN A 12 -5.32 -5.76 4.63
N SER A 13 -4.65 -5.25 3.60
CA SER A 13 -3.22 -5.52 3.33
C SER A 13 -2.29 -5.09 4.46
N TYR A 14 -2.69 -4.07 5.21
CA TYR A 14 -1.87 -3.43 6.25
C TYR A 14 -2.19 -3.97 7.65
N ASN A 15 -1.59 -3.36 8.67
CA ASN A 15 -1.91 -3.64 10.06
C ASN A 15 -3.17 -2.89 10.51
N GLU A 16 -3.66 -3.21 11.70
CA GLU A 16 -4.87 -2.61 12.27
C GLU A 16 -4.74 -1.10 12.49
N SER A 17 -3.54 -0.61 12.83
CA SER A 17 -3.31 0.81 13.15
C SER A 17 -2.97 1.68 11.92
N ALA A 18 -2.97 1.13 10.71
CA ALA A 18 -2.69 1.90 9.50
C ALA A 18 -3.78 2.97 9.25
N PRO A 19 -3.48 4.28 9.29
CA PRO A 19 -4.49 5.34 9.21
C PRO A 19 -5.37 5.25 7.97
N TRP A 20 -4.75 5.05 6.79
CA TRP A 20 -5.49 4.90 5.54
C TRP A 20 -6.53 3.77 5.59
N SER A 21 -6.17 2.63 6.19
CA SER A 21 -7.09 1.50 6.32
C SER A 21 -8.23 1.81 7.28
N GLN A 22 -7.95 2.48 8.39
CA GLN A 22 -8.97 2.82 9.38
C GLN A 22 -9.98 3.84 8.85
N GLU A 23 -9.55 4.77 8.02
CA GLU A 23 -10.43 5.74 7.34
C GLU A 23 -11.42 5.04 6.40
N LEU A 24 -11.09 3.85 5.88
CA LEU A 24 -11.98 3.04 5.04
C LEU A 24 -12.81 2.03 5.84
N ILE A 25 -12.18 1.31 6.77
CA ILE A 25 -12.81 0.24 7.55
C ILE A 25 -13.90 0.80 8.47
N THR A 26 -13.59 1.87 9.20
CA THR A 26 -14.52 2.43 10.19
C THR A 26 -15.86 2.85 9.58
N PRO A 27 -15.93 3.63 8.49
CA PRO A 27 -17.20 3.96 7.84
C PRO A 27 -17.95 2.74 7.32
N ILE A 28 -17.25 1.73 6.75
CA ILE A 28 -17.90 0.50 6.27
C ILE A 28 -18.58 -0.22 7.43
N LEU A 29 -17.89 -0.39 8.56
CA LEU A 29 -18.45 -1.05 9.73
C LEU A 29 -19.62 -0.27 10.32
N LEU A 30 -19.52 1.07 10.40
CA LEU A 30 -20.61 1.93 10.88
C LEU A 30 -21.86 1.84 9.99
N GLN A 31 -21.69 1.71 8.68
CA GLN A 31 -22.81 1.60 7.74
C GLN A 31 -23.42 0.19 7.71
N THR A 32 -22.63 -0.84 7.99
CA THR A 32 -23.10 -2.23 7.96
C THR A 32 -23.67 -2.70 9.29
N SER A 33 -23.18 -2.18 10.43
CA SER A 33 -23.60 -2.61 11.76
C SER A 33 -25.11 -2.48 12.06
N PRO A 34 -25.86 -1.48 11.54
CA PRO A 34 -27.31 -1.41 11.78
C PRO A 34 -28.14 -2.34 10.90
N ILE A 35 -27.52 -3.08 9.98
CA ILE A 35 -28.23 -3.97 9.06
C ILE A 35 -28.28 -5.37 9.67
N GLU A 36 -29.44 -5.76 10.19
CA GLU A 36 -29.65 -7.03 10.94
C GLU A 36 -29.21 -8.28 10.18
N ASP A 37 -29.36 -8.29 8.86
CA ASP A 37 -29.04 -9.43 8.01
C ASP A 37 -27.59 -9.45 7.49
N ILE A 38 -26.71 -8.57 8.01
CA ILE A 38 -25.29 -8.51 7.61
C ILE A 38 -24.37 -8.64 8.82
N THR A 39 -23.41 -9.56 8.73
CA THR A 39 -22.25 -9.59 9.64
C THR A 39 -21.01 -9.15 8.88
N ALA A 40 -20.24 -8.21 9.43
CA ALA A 40 -18.98 -7.78 8.89
C ALA A 40 -17.81 -8.24 9.77
N ASP A 41 -16.85 -8.94 9.15
CA ASP A 41 -15.60 -9.37 9.77
C ASP A 41 -14.43 -8.60 9.13
N VAL A 42 -13.39 -8.35 9.92
CA VAL A 42 -12.14 -7.71 9.44
C VAL A 42 -10.96 -8.63 9.72
N VAL A 43 -10.07 -8.72 8.73
CA VAL A 43 -8.77 -9.40 8.84
C VAL A 43 -7.67 -8.49 8.35
N HIS A 44 -6.59 -8.41 9.11
CA HIS A 44 -5.39 -7.68 8.76
C HIS A 44 -4.29 -8.66 8.33
N MET A 45 -3.78 -8.50 7.11
CA MET A 45 -2.71 -9.33 6.57
C MET A 45 -1.35 -9.00 7.21
N ASN A 46 -1.22 -7.81 7.79
CA ASN A 46 0.05 -7.30 8.31
C ASN A 46 1.18 -7.36 7.26
N GLY A 47 0.90 -6.92 6.05
CA GLY A 47 1.75 -7.06 4.88
C GLY A 47 3.18 -6.56 5.08
N THR A 48 3.38 -5.53 5.91
CA THR A 48 4.70 -5.00 6.27
C THR A 48 5.61 -6.02 6.97
N PHE A 49 5.07 -7.09 7.54
CA PHE A 49 5.83 -8.17 8.19
C PHE A 49 6.06 -9.37 7.27
N ILE A 50 5.47 -9.39 6.09
CA ILE A 50 5.60 -10.49 5.13
C ILE A 50 6.86 -10.29 4.29
N ARG A 51 7.89 -11.09 4.57
CA ARG A 51 9.23 -10.98 3.96
C ARG A 51 9.55 -12.08 2.95
N ASN A 52 8.76 -13.15 2.92
CA ASN A 52 8.99 -14.32 2.08
C ASN A 52 7.71 -15.15 1.90
N ASP A 53 7.78 -16.11 0.98
CA ASP A 53 6.69 -17.01 0.66
C ASP A 53 6.16 -17.80 1.88
N SER A 54 7.04 -18.24 2.78
CA SER A 54 6.60 -19.03 3.95
C SER A 54 5.71 -18.23 4.89
N LEU A 55 6.04 -16.95 5.11
CA LEU A 55 5.20 -16.04 5.91
C LEU A 55 3.89 -15.70 5.19
N TYR A 56 3.96 -15.48 3.87
CA TYR A 56 2.77 -15.25 3.05
C TYR A 56 1.82 -16.46 3.11
N ILE A 57 2.31 -17.66 2.85
CA ILE A 57 1.51 -18.89 2.87
C ILE A 57 0.88 -19.14 4.25
N ARG A 58 1.62 -18.87 5.33
CA ARG A 58 1.09 -18.99 6.69
C ARG A 58 -0.06 -18.00 6.93
N MET A 59 0.12 -16.74 6.55
CA MET A 59 -0.92 -15.72 6.64
C MET A 59 -2.14 -16.11 5.81
N GLU A 60 -1.93 -16.48 4.55
CA GLU A 60 -2.98 -16.94 3.64
C GLU A 60 -3.76 -18.12 4.23
N ASN A 61 -3.08 -19.19 4.68
CA ASN A 61 -3.71 -20.33 5.30
C ASN A 61 -4.54 -19.93 6.52
N GLY A 62 -4.01 -19.08 7.39
CA GLY A 62 -4.74 -18.60 8.58
C GLY A 62 -6.05 -17.88 8.24
N ILE A 63 -6.08 -17.11 7.15
CA ILE A 63 -7.31 -16.45 6.66
C ILE A 63 -8.32 -17.51 6.22
N PHE A 64 -7.92 -18.42 5.34
CA PHE A 64 -8.87 -19.41 4.76
C PHE A 64 -9.33 -20.43 5.79
N GLU A 65 -8.50 -20.89 6.69
CA GLU A 65 -8.88 -21.76 7.82
C GLU A 65 -9.90 -21.09 8.75
N ARG A 66 -9.69 -19.80 9.08
CA ARG A 66 -10.64 -19.04 9.93
C ARG A 66 -12.03 -18.96 9.33
N PHE A 67 -12.15 -18.92 8.02
CA PHE A 67 -13.41 -18.72 7.30
C PHE A 67 -13.91 -19.97 6.57
N GLN A 68 -13.31 -21.15 6.77
CA GLN A 68 -13.71 -22.39 6.06
C GLN A 68 -15.18 -22.73 6.24
N ASP A 69 -15.72 -22.59 7.48
CA ASP A 69 -17.13 -22.86 7.83
C ASP A 69 -18.02 -21.61 7.75
N LYS A 70 -17.42 -20.44 7.47
CA LYS A 70 -18.09 -19.13 7.48
C LYS A 70 -17.74 -18.33 6.25
N LYS A 71 -17.89 -18.96 5.08
CA LYS A 71 -17.54 -18.32 3.81
C LYS A 71 -18.23 -16.98 3.64
N PRO A 72 -17.49 -15.93 3.18
CA PRO A 72 -18.09 -14.63 2.92
C PRO A 72 -19.00 -14.67 1.69
N ASP A 73 -20.06 -13.86 1.69
CA ASP A 73 -20.89 -13.58 0.50
C ASP A 73 -20.34 -12.40 -0.30
N TYR A 74 -19.60 -11.47 0.36
CA TYR A 74 -19.01 -10.27 -0.22
C TYR A 74 -17.62 -10.02 0.35
N LEU A 75 -16.73 -9.47 -0.46
CA LEU A 75 -15.38 -9.09 -0.06
C LEU A 75 -15.11 -7.60 -0.30
N VAL A 76 -14.43 -6.99 0.65
CA VAL A 76 -13.71 -5.73 0.46
C VAL A 76 -12.24 -6.01 0.67
N LEU A 77 -11.43 -5.78 -0.36
CA LEU A 77 -9.99 -5.93 -0.32
C LEU A 77 -9.36 -4.54 -0.29
N LEU A 78 -8.61 -4.25 0.77
CA LEU A 78 -7.94 -2.97 0.96
C LEU A 78 -6.44 -3.09 0.71
N GLY A 79 -5.97 -2.39 -0.31
CA GLY A 79 -4.60 -2.45 -0.82
C GLY A 79 -4.37 -3.58 -1.81
N ASN A 80 -3.51 -3.34 -2.79
CA ASN A 80 -3.28 -4.26 -3.92
C ASN A 80 -2.71 -5.62 -3.49
N MET A 81 -1.99 -5.69 -2.36
CA MET A 81 -1.51 -6.97 -1.81
C MET A 81 -2.65 -7.92 -1.44
N ALA A 82 -3.78 -7.42 -0.92
CA ALA A 82 -4.92 -8.29 -0.60
C ALA A 82 -5.49 -8.98 -1.85
N PHE A 83 -5.35 -8.37 -3.02
CA PHE A 83 -5.79 -8.96 -4.29
C PHE A 83 -4.92 -10.13 -4.77
N THR A 84 -3.76 -10.35 -4.16
CA THR A 84 -2.95 -11.55 -4.43
C THR A 84 -3.64 -12.84 -4.00
N LEU A 85 -4.64 -12.75 -3.08
CA LEU A 85 -5.47 -13.88 -2.62
C LEU A 85 -6.53 -14.34 -3.64
N ARG A 86 -6.73 -13.63 -4.75
CA ARG A 86 -7.85 -13.81 -5.70
C ARG A 86 -8.03 -15.24 -6.22
N GLU A 87 -6.92 -15.94 -6.51
CA GLU A 87 -6.97 -17.30 -7.05
C GLU A 87 -7.54 -18.28 -6.01
N ARG A 88 -7.10 -18.14 -4.77
CA ARG A 88 -7.59 -18.96 -3.67
C ARG A 88 -9.01 -18.59 -3.27
N ILE A 89 -9.37 -17.32 -3.29
CA ILE A 89 -10.74 -16.84 -3.12
C ILE A 89 -11.65 -17.53 -4.15
N LEU A 90 -11.29 -17.50 -5.43
CA LEU A 90 -12.07 -18.13 -6.48
C LEU A 90 -12.21 -19.64 -6.27
N SER A 91 -11.13 -20.33 -5.89
CA SER A 91 -11.13 -21.79 -5.72
C SER A 91 -11.90 -22.26 -4.48
N GLU A 92 -11.82 -21.55 -3.34
CA GLU A 92 -12.41 -21.99 -2.08
C GLU A 92 -13.78 -21.35 -1.78
N TRP A 93 -13.99 -20.09 -2.18
CA TRP A 93 -15.22 -19.34 -1.90
C TRP A 93 -16.08 -19.09 -3.14
N GLY A 94 -15.53 -19.32 -4.34
CA GLY A 94 -16.22 -19.11 -5.61
C GLY A 94 -16.05 -17.68 -6.14
N ASN A 95 -16.73 -17.36 -7.24
CA ASN A 95 -16.66 -16.07 -7.89
C ASN A 95 -17.60 -15.04 -7.20
N ILE A 96 -17.34 -14.79 -5.91
CA ILE A 96 -18.11 -13.85 -5.09
C ILE A 96 -17.75 -12.39 -5.46
N PRO A 97 -18.66 -11.42 -5.26
CA PRO A 97 -18.40 -10.02 -5.50
C PRO A 97 -17.29 -9.48 -4.62
N ILE A 98 -16.33 -8.77 -5.24
CA ILE A 98 -15.17 -8.15 -4.60
C ILE A 98 -15.18 -6.66 -4.88
N VAL A 99 -15.03 -5.83 -3.86
CA VAL A 99 -14.64 -4.43 -3.99
C VAL A 99 -13.16 -4.33 -3.63
N LEU A 100 -12.33 -4.03 -4.62
CA LEU A 100 -10.90 -3.76 -4.42
C LEU A 100 -10.69 -2.26 -4.31
N VAL A 101 -10.06 -1.81 -3.23
CA VAL A 101 -9.65 -0.41 -3.04
C VAL A 101 -8.13 -0.37 -3.01
N GLY A 102 -7.51 0.40 -3.87
CA GLY A 102 -6.05 0.44 -4.00
C GLY A 102 -5.55 1.68 -4.74
N ASN A 103 -4.24 1.83 -4.77
CA ASN A 103 -3.59 2.98 -5.38
C ASN A 103 -3.15 2.74 -6.83
N GLU A 104 -2.96 1.48 -7.22
CA GLU A 104 -2.51 1.10 -8.55
C GLU A 104 -3.62 0.36 -9.31
N ASP A 105 -3.86 0.75 -10.55
CA ASP A 105 -4.74 0.07 -11.49
C ASP A 105 -4.10 -1.17 -12.15
N THR A 106 -2.93 -1.55 -11.65
CA THR A 106 -2.15 -2.72 -12.06
C THR A 106 -1.99 -3.71 -10.91
N TYR A 107 -1.65 -4.94 -11.24
CA TYR A 107 -1.26 -5.94 -10.26
C TYR A 107 0.12 -6.51 -10.59
N ALA A 108 0.81 -6.94 -9.55
CA ALA A 108 2.11 -7.61 -9.64
C ALA A 108 2.04 -9.02 -9.04
N PRO A 109 2.99 -9.91 -9.35
CA PRO A 109 3.19 -11.14 -8.60
C PRO A 109 3.38 -10.88 -7.11
N ARG A 110 2.90 -11.80 -6.25
CA ARG A 110 2.84 -11.61 -4.78
C ARG A 110 4.18 -11.27 -4.13
N GLU A 111 5.28 -11.79 -4.68
CA GLU A 111 6.64 -11.56 -4.17
C GLU A 111 7.09 -10.11 -4.24
N TYR A 112 6.45 -9.30 -5.08
CA TYR A 112 6.72 -7.87 -5.19
C TYR A 112 6.19 -7.06 -4.01
N TYR A 113 5.19 -7.60 -3.31
CA TYR A 113 4.65 -7.00 -2.10
C TYR A 113 5.42 -7.41 -0.84
N PHE A 114 6.42 -8.32 -0.96
CA PHE A 114 7.20 -8.75 0.20
C PHE A 114 8.22 -7.68 0.58
N THR A 115 8.28 -7.41 1.86
CA THR A 115 9.21 -6.43 2.40
C THR A 115 10.65 -6.95 2.44
N GLY A 116 11.62 -6.06 2.18
CA GLY A 116 13.04 -6.37 2.28
C GLY A 116 13.67 -7.04 1.06
N ARG A 117 12.97 -7.12 -0.05
CA ARG A 117 13.57 -7.46 -1.35
C ARG A 117 13.59 -6.20 -2.22
N PRO A 118 14.75 -5.66 -2.58
CA PRO A 118 14.83 -4.65 -3.63
C PRO A 118 14.47 -5.32 -4.96
N ILE A 119 13.25 -5.15 -5.39
CA ILE A 119 12.79 -5.65 -6.68
C ILE A 119 12.66 -4.43 -7.59
N HIS A 120 13.49 -4.36 -8.62
CA HIS A 120 13.33 -3.31 -9.63
C HIS A 120 12.04 -3.56 -10.40
N ILE A 121 11.07 -2.69 -10.22
CA ILE A 121 9.82 -2.73 -10.94
C ILE A 121 10.09 -2.31 -12.38
N SER A 122 9.87 -3.22 -13.30
CA SER A 122 9.77 -2.89 -14.73
C SER A 122 8.31 -2.99 -15.17
N ASN A 123 7.91 -2.18 -16.14
CA ASN A 123 6.56 -2.24 -16.73
C ASN A 123 6.20 -3.64 -17.29
N ALA A 124 7.20 -4.52 -17.49
CA ALA A 124 7.00 -5.88 -17.96
C ALA A 124 6.47 -6.86 -16.89
N ILE A 125 6.48 -6.46 -15.62
CA ILE A 125 6.14 -7.34 -14.49
C ILE A 125 4.72 -7.05 -13.98
N THR A 126 4.23 -5.83 -14.19
CA THR A 126 2.87 -5.44 -13.81
C THR A 126 1.91 -5.65 -14.98
N SER A 127 0.70 -6.04 -14.66
CA SER A 127 -0.40 -6.20 -15.63
C SER A 127 -1.60 -5.35 -15.21
N PRO A 128 -2.37 -4.81 -16.17
CA PRO A 128 -3.56 -4.03 -15.83
C PRO A 128 -4.61 -4.88 -15.09
N LEU A 129 -5.23 -4.33 -14.06
CA LEU A 129 -6.32 -4.99 -13.32
C LEU A 129 -7.51 -5.30 -14.23
N VAL A 130 -7.75 -4.48 -15.24
CA VAL A 130 -8.85 -4.66 -16.19
C VAL A 130 -8.79 -6.01 -16.91
N ASP A 131 -7.60 -6.56 -17.13
CA ASP A 131 -7.40 -7.85 -17.80
C ASP A 131 -7.90 -9.05 -16.98
N LEU A 132 -8.12 -8.85 -15.67
CA LEU A 132 -8.63 -9.87 -14.77
C LEU A 132 -10.17 -9.89 -14.64
N ARG A 133 -10.87 -8.86 -15.14
CA ARG A 133 -12.34 -8.79 -15.07
C ARG A 133 -13.08 -9.97 -15.70
N PRO A 134 -12.60 -10.62 -16.77
CA PRO A 134 -13.28 -11.81 -17.29
C PRO A 134 -13.25 -13.02 -16.36
N GLN A 135 -12.28 -13.06 -15.42
CA GLN A 135 -12.07 -14.20 -14.53
C GLN A 135 -12.63 -13.98 -13.13
N TYR A 136 -12.65 -12.72 -12.66
CA TYR A 136 -13.00 -12.36 -11.28
C TYR A 136 -14.09 -11.29 -11.25
N ASN A 137 -15.08 -11.49 -10.40
CA ASN A 137 -16.17 -10.53 -10.18
C ASN A 137 -15.73 -9.43 -9.22
N PHE A 138 -15.01 -8.42 -9.73
CA PHE A 138 -14.55 -7.32 -8.89
C PHE A 138 -14.82 -5.93 -9.50
N THR A 139 -14.99 -4.97 -8.60
CA THR A 139 -14.97 -3.54 -8.88
C THR A 139 -13.73 -2.95 -8.23
N PHE A 140 -12.98 -2.14 -8.99
CA PHE A 140 -11.83 -1.42 -8.47
C PHE A 140 -12.21 0.04 -8.17
N ILE A 141 -11.87 0.47 -6.95
CA ILE A 141 -11.95 1.88 -6.51
C ILE A 141 -10.51 2.36 -6.35
N GLU A 142 -10.09 3.24 -7.25
CA GLU A 142 -8.77 3.84 -7.20
C GLU A 142 -8.72 4.94 -6.13
N THR A 143 -7.68 4.92 -5.30
CA THR A 143 -7.29 6.01 -4.40
C THR A 143 -5.96 6.57 -4.91
N PRO A 144 -6.00 7.48 -5.90
CA PRO A 144 -4.80 7.87 -6.61
C PRO A 144 -3.83 8.65 -5.71
N TYR A 145 -2.54 8.52 -6.00
CA TYR A 145 -1.52 9.36 -5.39
C TYR A 145 -1.65 10.79 -5.91
N MET A 146 -1.86 11.74 -5.02
CA MET A 146 -1.98 13.17 -5.34
C MET A 146 -0.61 13.85 -5.48
N TYR A 147 0.41 13.13 -5.98
CA TYR A 147 1.78 13.62 -6.07
C TYR A 147 1.94 14.79 -7.04
N LYS A 148 1.18 14.81 -8.14
CA LYS A 148 1.24 15.89 -9.14
C LYS A 148 0.78 17.22 -8.55
N GLU A 149 -0.38 17.20 -7.92
CA GLU A 149 -0.98 18.35 -7.26
C GLU A 149 -0.12 18.83 -6.11
N THR A 150 0.47 17.91 -5.36
CA THR A 150 1.39 18.23 -4.25
C THR A 150 2.65 18.92 -4.79
N ILE A 151 3.28 18.39 -5.84
CA ILE A 151 4.46 19.01 -6.47
C ILE A 151 4.11 20.38 -7.03
N ASP A 152 2.99 20.51 -7.75
CA ASP A 152 2.56 21.79 -8.32
C ASP A 152 2.36 22.84 -7.23
N MET A 153 1.73 22.46 -6.12
CA MET A 153 1.55 23.35 -4.97
C MET A 153 2.90 23.72 -4.32
N MET A 154 3.82 22.76 -4.16
CA MET A 154 5.15 23.05 -3.61
C MET A 154 5.90 24.06 -4.47
N VAL A 155 5.89 23.91 -5.80
CA VAL A 155 6.53 24.85 -6.73
C VAL A 155 5.92 26.25 -6.62
N GLN A 156 4.60 26.34 -6.43
CA GLN A 156 3.92 27.63 -6.24
C GLN A 156 4.27 28.28 -4.90
N MET A 157 4.36 27.49 -3.83
CA MET A 157 4.68 27.98 -2.47
C MET A 157 6.16 28.34 -2.31
N LEU A 158 7.04 27.65 -3.03
CA LEU A 158 8.47 27.79 -2.97
C LEU A 158 9.04 28.20 -4.34
N PRO A 159 8.82 29.44 -4.81
CA PRO A 159 9.18 29.87 -6.18
C PRO A 159 10.70 29.87 -6.46
N LYS A 160 11.52 29.75 -5.42
CA LYS A 160 12.99 29.63 -5.54
C LYS A 160 13.49 28.20 -5.40
N MET A 161 12.56 27.23 -5.31
CA MET A 161 12.90 25.81 -5.16
C MET A 161 13.77 25.33 -6.32
N LYS A 162 14.85 24.65 -6.01
CA LYS A 162 15.79 24.05 -6.97
C LYS A 162 15.80 22.54 -6.90
N THR A 163 15.47 21.99 -5.74
CA THR A 163 15.53 20.54 -5.50
C THR A 163 14.20 20.04 -4.95
N ILE A 164 13.76 18.90 -5.46
CA ILE A 164 12.70 18.10 -4.87
C ILE A 164 13.30 16.78 -4.41
N VAL A 165 13.08 16.45 -3.14
CA VAL A 165 13.53 15.22 -2.51
C VAL A 165 12.33 14.33 -2.28
N PHE A 166 12.41 13.07 -2.70
CA PHE A 166 11.44 12.04 -2.35
C PHE A 166 12.07 11.09 -1.32
N ALA A 167 11.54 11.10 -0.11
CA ALA A 167 11.99 10.25 1.00
C ALA A 167 11.01 9.09 1.21
N ALA A 168 11.49 7.86 1.06
CA ALA A 168 10.68 6.65 1.19
C ALA A 168 11.53 5.41 1.46
N ASP A 169 10.89 4.33 1.94
CA ASP A 169 11.48 3.00 1.92
C ASP A 169 11.30 2.31 0.54
N GLU A 170 11.83 1.09 0.38
CA GLU A 170 11.77 0.33 -0.88
C GLU A 170 10.54 -0.60 -0.97
N LEU A 171 9.42 -0.25 -0.35
CA LEU A 171 8.19 -0.97 -0.58
C LEU A 171 7.71 -0.79 -2.03
N TYR A 172 6.99 -1.78 -2.55
CA TYR A 172 6.50 -1.80 -3.93
C TYR A 172 5.85 -0.48 -4.34
N HIS A 173 4.89 0.01 -3.56
CA HIS A 173 4.17 1.24 -3.86
C HIS A 173 5.07 2.49 -3.90
N ASN A 174 6.13 2.53 -3.08
CA ASN A 174 7.08 3.64 -3.08
C ASN A 174 7.99 3.63 -4.31
N GLN A 175 8.37 2.46 -4.81
CA GLN A 175 9.16 2.36 -6.03
C GLN A 175 8.35 2.80 -7.25
N ASP A 176 7.06 2.47 -7.32
CA ASP A 176 6.19 2.92 -8.40
C ASP A 176 5.95 4.44 -8.30
N LEU A 177 5.69 4.94 -7.09
CA LEU A 177 5.50 6.36 -6.83
C LEU A 177 6.77 7.17 -7.17
N ASP A 178 7.96 6.68 -6.81
CA ASP A 178 9.26 7.27 -7.18
C ASP A 178 9.38 7.43 -8.71
N ARG A 179 9.09 6.37 -9.46
CA ARG A 179 9.10 6.38 -10.92
C ARG A 179 8.13 7.43 -11.50
N LEU A 180 6.92 7.52 -10.95
CA LEU A 180 5.89 8.46 -11.37
C LEU A 180 6.28 9.91 -11.06
N ILE A 181 6.81 10.18 -9.87
CA ILE A 181 7.30 11.49 -9.43
C ILE A 181 8.45 11.94 -10.33
N HIS A 182 9.46 11.08 -10.53
CA HIS A 182 10.62 11.40 -11.36
C HIS A 182 10.19 11.73 -12.80
N ALA A 183 9.33 10.92 -13.40
CA ALA A 183 8.80 11.17 -14.73
C ALA A 183 8.04 12.51 -14.82
N TYR A 184 7.22 12.83 -13.82
CA TYR A 184 6.47 14.07 -13.77
C TYR A 184 7.38 15.30 -13.64
N ILE A 185 8.35 15.26 -12.73
CA ILE A 185 9.32 16.35 -12.53
C ILE A 185 10.13 16.57 -13.80
N THR A 186 10.69 15.51 -14.39
CA THR A 186 11.46 15.59 -15.63
C THR A 186 10.67 16.19 -16.78
N SER A 187 9.39 15.87 -16.88
CA SER A 187 8.52 16.36 -17.96
C SER A 187 8.08 17.80 -17.75
N LYS A 188 7.65 18.17 -16.55
CA LYS A 188 6.98 19.46 -16.29
C LYS A 188 7.93 20.51 -15.71
N TYR A 189 8.92 20.07 -14.95
CA TYR A 189 9.86 20.93 -14.22
C TYR A 189 11.32 20.53 -14.48
N PRO A 190 11.79 20.53 -15.73
CA PRO A 190 13.11 20.00 -16.11
C PRO A 190 14.30 20.75 -15.48
N ASN A 191 14.06 21.92 -14.90
CA ASN A 191 15.09 22.71 -14.19
C ASN A 191 15.21 22.36 -12.70
N LEU A 192 14.30 21.53 -12.17
CA LEU A 192 14.37 21.07 -10.80
C LEU A 192 15.25 19.82 -10.71
N HIS A 193 16.15 19.82 -9.75
CA HIS A 193 16.90 18.62 -9.40
C HIS A 193 16.01 17.67 -8.61
N TYR A 194 16.01 16.40 -8.98
CA TYR A 194 15.30 15.35 -8.25
C TYR A 194 16.29 14.49 -7.47
N GLU A 195 16.07 14.37 -6.18
CA GLU A 195 16.86 13.52 -5.28
C GLU A 195 15.95 12.48 -4.60
N ARG A 196 16.49 11.28 -4.41
CA ARG A 196 15.84 10.19 -3.74
C ARG A 196 16.56 9.82 -2.45
N LEU A 197 15.85 9.84 -1.33
CA LEU A 197 16.31 9.30 -0.06
C LEU A 197 15.62 7.97 0.20
N ILE A 198 16.41 6.89 0.27
CA ILE A 198 15.88 5.52 0.41
C ILE A 198 16.19 4.99 1.79
N GLY A 199 15.17 4.50 2.50
CA GLY A 199 15.30 3.93 3.83
C GLY A 199 16.25 2.73 3.90
N ASN A 200 16.34 1.93 2.84
CA ASN A 200 17.27 0.79 2.81
C ASN A 200 18.75 1.21 2.69
N GLU A 201 19.02 2.42 2.24
CA GLU A 201 20.37 2.95 2.10
C GLU A 201 20.76 3.85 3.27
N ARG A 202 19.79 4.42 3.97
CA ARG A 202 19.97 5.36 5.07
C ARG A 202 19.26 4.88 6.32
N ASN A 203 19.74 5.31 7.47
CA ASN A 203 19.07 5.10 8.75
C ASN A 203 18.27 6.33 9.18
N GLN A 204 17.48 6.19 10.23
CA GLN A 204 16.65 7.27 10.77
C GLN A 204 17.44 8.52 11.16
N ASN A 205 18.64 8.35 11.73
CA ASN A 205 19.48 9.49 12.13
C ASN A 205 20.00 10.28 10.90
N GLU A 206 20.30 9.57 9.82
CA GLU A 206 20.72 10.19 8.55
C GLU A 206 19.55 10.94 7.89
N LEU A 207 18.35 10.38 7.93
CA LEU A 207 17.13 11.08 7.48
C LEU A 207 16.87 12.32 8.34
N GLN A 208 16.95 12.17 9.67
CA GLN A 208 16.71 13.28 10.60
C GLN A 208 17.77 14.39 10.40
N ALA A 209 19.05 14.02 10.22
CA ALA A 209 20.10 14.97 9.92
C ALA A 209 19.84 15.72 8.61
N TYR A 210 19.34 15.02 7.59
CA TYR A 210 18.95 15.64 6.33
C TYR A 210 17.78 16.62 6.50
N LEU A 211 16.74 16.24 7.26
CA LEU A 211 15.58 17.10 7.56
C LEU A 211 15.94 18.35 8.36
N LEU A 212 16.97 18.26 9.21
CA LEU A 212 17.45 19.39 10.03
C LEU A 212 18.44 20.28 9.29
N ASN A 213 18.92 19.85 8.12
CA ASN A 213 19.78 20.66 7.28
C ASN A 213 18.90 21.62 6.49
N ASP A 214 18.75 22.83 7.02
CA ASP A 214 17.86 23.87 6.49
C ASP A 214 18.34 24.36 5.11
N GLU A 215 17.89 23.70 4.06
CA GLU A 215 18.13 24.09 2.67
C GLU A 215 16.88 24.80 2.12
N PRO A 216 16.84 26.14 2.14
CA PRO A 216 15.64 26.94 1.86
C PRO A 216 15.10 26.81 0.43
N GLU A 217 15.85 26.16 -0.47
CA GLU A 217 15.48 25.95 -1.88
C GLU A 217 15.09 24.47 -2.16
N THR A 218 14.87 23.68 -1.12
CA THR A 218 14.54 22.25 -1.22
C THR A 218 13.11 21.98 -0.74
N GLY A 219 12.33 21.31 -1.57
CA GLY A 219 11.03 20.76 -1.20
C GLY A 219 11.13 19.26 -0.94
N MET A 220 10.39 18.73 0.03
CA MET A 220 10.41 17.31 0.35
C MET A 220 9.02 16.68 0.21
N LEU A 221 8.97 15.56 -0.50
CA LEU A 221 7.85 14.62 -0.51
C LEU A 221 8.24 13.44 0.36
N PHE A 222 7.40 13.12 1.33
CA PHE A 222 7.61 12.01 2.23
C PHE A 222 6.50 10.97 2.07
N SER A 223 6.87 9.71 1.92
CA SER A 223 5.94 8.59 1.93
C SER A 223 6.16 7.74 3.19
N THR A 224 6.23 6.43 3.10
CA THR A 224 6.46 5.55 4.24
C THR A 224 7.95 5.33 4.49
N TRP A 225 8.31 5.15 5.75
CA TRP A 225 9.67 4.84 6.20
C TRP A 225 9.63 3.74 7.25
N PHE A 226 9.12 2.55 6.87
CA PHE A 226 9.03 1.40 7.76
C PHE A 226 10.32 0.60 7.83
N TYR A 227 11.17 0.71 6.79
CA TYR A 227 12.40 -0.04 6.66
C TYR A 227 13.56 0.92 6.46
N GLU A 228 14.61 0.71 7.22
CA GLU A 228 15.87 1.42 7.09
C GLU A 228 17.02 0.45 6.78
N ARG A 229 18.23 0.99 6.59
CA ARG A 229 19.47 0.26 6.31
C ARG A 229 19.52 -1.05 7.11
N LYS A 230 19.91 -2.11 6.43
CA LYS A 230 20.13 -3.44 7.03
C LYS A 230 21.08 -3.32 8.23
N ASN A 231 20.74 -3.98 9.33
CA ASN A 231 21.65 -4.14 10.47
C ASN A 231 22.90 -4.94 10.06
N LEU A 232 23.87 -5.05 10.97
CA LEU A 232 25.13 -5.80 10.76
C LEU A 232 24.92 -7.26 10.32
N LEU A 233 23.75 -7.84 10.57
CA LEU A 233 23.37 -9.20 10.17
C LEU A 233 22.67 -9.24 8.81
N GLY A 234 22.54 -8.11 8.11
CA GLY A 234 21.91 -8.01 6.79
C GLY A 234 20.38 -8.05 6.79
N PHE A 235 19.73 -7.93 7.95
CA PHE A 235 18.29 -7.83 8.05
C PHE A 235 17.83 -6.37 8.06
N PRO A 236 16.75 -6.02 7.33
CA PRO A 236 16.17 -4.70 7.43
C PRO A 236 15.65 -4.49 8.87
N THR A 237 15.95 -3.33 9.42
CA THR A 237 15.43 -2.92 10.73
C THR A 237 14.02 -2.39 10.53
N LEU A 238 13.05 -3.02 11.20
CA LEU A 238 11.69 -2.48 11.26
C LEU A 238 11.69 -1.33 12.27
N ILE A 239 11.29 -0.16 11.85
CA ILE A 239 11.07 0.95 12.76
C ILE A 239 9.74 0.66 13.47
N SER A 240 9.82 0.27 14.74
CA SER A 240 8.64 0.08 15.57
C SER A 240 8.16 1.42 16.09
N GLY A 241 6.99 1.85 15.65
CA GLY A 241 6.21 2.90 16.30
C GLY A 241 6.65 4.33 15.99
N ASP A 242 5.74 5.21 16.10
CA ASP A 242 5.78 6.65 16.31
C ASP A 242 6.90 7.46 15.62
N PHE A 243 7.00 7.35 14.30
CA PHE A 243 7.61 8.40 13.54
C PHE A 243 6.65 9.59 13.51
N GLN A 244 6.63 10.37 14.59
CA GLN A 244 6.01 11.69 14.56
C GLN A 244 6.99 12.62 13.84
N LEU A 245 6.72 12.90 12.57
CA LEU A 245 7.26 14.07 11.92
C LEU A 245 6.72 15.29 12.69
N VAL A 246 7.55 15.84 13.55
CA VAL A 246 7.32 17.18 14.08
C VAL A 246 7.74 18.12 12.96
N ALA A 247 6.74 18.63 12.23
CA ALA A 247 6.92 19.71 11.26
C ALA A 247 7.20 21.03 12.00
#